data_fac8cab7d3d7159c2721ba81e9dcb06f
#
_entry.id   fac8cab7d3d7159c2721ba81e9dcb06f
#
_cell.length_a   1.000
_cell.length_b   1.000
_cell.length_c   1.000
_cell.angle_alpha   90.00
_cell.angle_beta   90.00
_cell.angle_gamma   90.00
#
_symmetry.space_group_name_H-M   'P 1'
#
loop_
_entity.id
_entity.type
_entity.pdbx_description
1 polymer ?
#
loop_
_entity_poly.entity_id
_entity_poly.type
_entity_poly.pdbx_seq_one_letter_code
_entity_poly.pdbx_strand_id
1 'polypeptide(L)'
;MLIDRYHEAVESLLKTVRETQRDNIFKAGELVANAVENGGKIYLGHIVHGIEMDLIYRGGGPIFYKEYKPDETELKEGDVLFVSSVSGRTKAVVDLAWEMVERGVNVVAFTSMEYAV
;
A
#
# COMPACT_ATOMS: atom_id res chain seq x y z
N MET A 1 -25.88 5.34 21.81
CA MET A 1 -26.08 6.27 20.70
C MET A 1 -25.28 5.85 19.47
N LEU A 2 -25.66 6.29 18.31
CA LEU A 2 -25.00 5.91 17.07
C LEU A 2 -23.53 6.35 17.03
N ILE A 3 -23.23 7.53 17.53
CA ILE A 3 -21.86 8.06 17.57
C ILE A 3 -20.96 7.22 18.47
N ASP A 4 -21.47 6.72 19.57
CA ASP A 4 -20.70 5.85 20.46
C ASP A 4 -20.38 4.51 19.81
N ARG A 5 -21.35 3.95 19.09
CA ARG A 5 -21.15 2.71 18.34
C ARG A 5 -20.12 2.87 17.23
N TYR A 6 -20.14 4.01 16.53
CA TYR A 6 -19.15 4.32 15.52
C TYR A 6 -17.76 4.42 16.12
N HIS A 7 -17.63 5.14 17.23
CA HIS A 7 -16.35 5.29 17.93
C HIS A 7 -15.80 3.95 18.40
N GLU A 8 -16.62 3.12 19.02
CA GLU A 8 -16.23 1.77 19.44
C GLU A 8 -15.78 0.91 18.26
N ALA A 9 -16.48 0.97 17.13
CA ALA A 9 -16.12 0.23 15.93
C ALA A 9 -14.76 0.67 15.38
N VAL A 10 -14.49 1.96 15.35
CA VAL A 10 -13.20 2.51 14.90
C VAL A 10 -12.08 2.10 15.85
N GLU A 11 -12.28 2.22 17.15
CA GLU A 11 -11.28 1.79 18.13
C GLU A 11 -10.98 0.30 18.05
N SER A 12 -12.00 -0.53 17.88
CA SER A 12 -11.84 -1.97 17.72
C SER A 12 -11.04 -2.31 16.46
N LEU A 13 -11.33 -1.63 15.35
CA LEU A 13 -10.60 -1.82 14.10
C LEU A 13 -9.14 -1.42 14.23
N LEU A 14 -8.85 -0.27 14.80
CA LEU A 14 -7.48 0.20 15.03
C LEU A 14 -6.71 -0.75 15.95
N LYS A 15 -7.35 -1.27 16.97
CA LYS A 15 -6.75 -2.27 17.87
C LYS A 15 -6.39 -3.54 17.10
N THR A 16 -7.29 -4.04 16.26
CA THR A 16 -7.05 -5.22 15.42
C THR A 16 -5.86 -5.00 14.50
N VAL A 17 -5.79 -3.86 13.84
CA VAL A 17 -4.64 -3.52 12.97
C VAL A 17 -3.34 -3.51 13.77
N ARG A 18 -3.33 -2.88 14.94
CA ARG A 18 -2.15 -2.83 15.81
C ARG A 18 -1.68 -4.22 16.22
N GLU A 19 -2.60 -5.07 16.63
CA GLU A 19 -2.28 -6.40 17.17
C GLU A 19 -1.88 -7.39 16.08
N THR A 20 -2.44 -7.27 14.88
CA THR A 20 -2.24 -8.24 13.81
C THR A 20 -1.29 -7.80 12.70
N GLN A 21 -1.13 -6.48 12.48
CA GLN A 21 -0.39 -5.94 11.34
C GLN A 21 0.87 -5.17 11.72
N ARG A 22 1.19 -5.06 12.99
CA ARG A 22 2.35 -4.27 13.45
C ARG A 22 3.64 -4.64 12.73
N ASP A 23 3.96 -5.91 12.67
CA ASP A 23 5.20 -6.39 12.05
C ASP A 23 5.22 -6.14 10.55
N ASN A 24 4.08 -6.33 9.88
CA ASN A 24 3.95 -6.06 8.46
C ASN A 24 4.11 -4.57 8.15
N ILE A 25 3.57 -3.68 9.00
CA ILE A 25 3.70 -2.24 8.85
C ILE A 25 5.17 -1.83 9.01
N PHE A 26 5.87 -2.34 10.02
CA PHE A 26 7.30 -2.08 10.21
C PHE A 26 8.13 -2.59 9.04
N LYS A 27 7.83 -3.78 8.55
CA LYS A 27 8.52 -4.36 7.40
C LYS A 27 8.32 -3.52 6.14
N ALA A 28 7.10 -3.05 5.90
CA ALA A 28 6.81 -2.13 4.79
C ALA A 28 7.62 -0.83 4.93
N GLY A 29 7.67 -0.27 6.14
CA GLY A 29 8.48 0.92 6.43
C GLY A 29 9.97 0.71 6.16
N GLU A 30 10.51 -0.45 6.51
CA GLU A 30 11.91 -0.79 6.21
C GLU A 30 12.15 -0.89 4.71
N LEU A 31 11.24 -1.50 3.96
CA LEU A 31 11.35 -1.59 2.50
C LEU A 31 11.37 -0.20 1.86
N VAL A 32 10.50 0.70 2.32
CA VAL A 32 10.45 2.09 1.84
C VAL A 32 11.73 2.83 2.18
N ALA A 33 12.19 2.75 3.42
CA ALA A 33 13.41 3.42 3.87
C ALA A 33 14.63 2.94 3.07
N ASN A 34 14.77 1.64 2.89
CA ASN A 34 15.87 1.06 2.13
C ASN A 34 15.83 1.50 0.66
N ALA A 35 14.65 1.55 0.05
CA ALA A 35 14.50 2.02 -1.31
C ALA A 35 14.95 3.48 -1.45
N VAL A 36 14.47 4.35 -0.57
CA VAL A 36 14.85 5.77 -0.58
C VAL A 36 16.36 5.96 -0.39
N GLU A 37 16.95 5.24 0.56
CA GLU A 37 18.40 5.33 0.81
C GLU A 37 19.25 4.88 -0.35
N ASN A 38 18.77 3.91 -1.14
CA ASN A 38 19.50 3.33 -2.26
C ASN A 38 19.11 3.91 -3.62
N GLY A 39 18.39 5.02 -3.63
CA GLY A 39 18.00 5.70 -4.87
C GLY A 39 16.85 5.04 -5.63
N GLY A 40 16.18 4.08 -5.01
CA GLY A 40 14.97 3.49 -5.55
C GLY A 40 13.78 4.43 -5.46
N LYS A 41 12.70 4.08 -6.13
CA LYS A 41 11.48 4.88 -6.18
C LYS A 41 10.31 4.11 -5.61
N ILE A 42 9.32 4.84 -5.12
CA ILE A 42 8.13 4.29 -4.49
C ILE A 42 6.91 4.72 -5.29
N TYR A 43 6.22 3.75 -5.85
CA TYR A 43 5.06 3.98 -6.71
C TYR A 43 3.78 3.48 -6.06
N LEU A 44 2.69 4.18 -6.36
CA LEU A 44 1.33 3.77 -5.99
C LEU A 44 0.60 3.35 -7.27
N GLY A 45 0.26 2.07 -7.37
CA GLY A 45 -0.34 1.51 -8.57
C GLY A 45 -1.72 0.91 -8.30
N HIS A 46 -2.67 1.19 -9.17
CA HIS A 46 -4.06 0.69 -9.08
C HIS A 46 -4.66 0.83 -7.70
N ILE A 47 -4.36 1.95 -7.06
CA ILE A 47 -4.88 2.25 -5.74
C ILE A 47 -6.25 2.91 -5.94
N VAL A 48 -7.27 2.15 -5.69
CA VAL A 48 -8.63 2.66 -5.54
C VAL A 48 -8.90 2.84 -4.06
N HIS A 49 -9.90 3.55 -3.66
CA HIS A 49 -10.28 3.78 -2.26
C HIS A 49 -9.46 4.87 -1.53
N GLY A 50 -8.83 5.79 -2.26
CA GLY A 50 -8.37 7.05 -1.71
C GLY A 50 -6.98 7.09 -1.08
N ILE A 51 -6.23 6.00 -1.08
CA ILE A 51 -4.87 6.01 -0.50
C ILE A 51 -3.95 6.98 -1.23
N GLU A 52 -4.05 7.07 -2.56
CA GLU A 52 -3.27 8.00 -3.35
C GLU A 52 -3.54 9.46 -2.98
N MET A 53 -4.76 9.78 -2.55
CA MET A 53 -5.11 11.13 -2.10
C MET A 53 -4.36 11.52 -0.83
N ASP A 54 -4.07 10.55 0.03
CA ASP A 54 -3.35 10.77 1.27
C ASP A 54 -1.83 10.81 1.07
N LEU A 55 -1.33 10.11 0.08
CA LEU A 55 0.12 9.94 -0.10
C LEU A 55 0.70 10.79 -1.22
N ILE A 56 -0.02 11.02 -2.31
CA ILE A 56 0.47 11.79 -3.47
C ILE A 56 -0.14 13.18 -3.54
N TYR A 57 -1.45 13.25 -3.50
CA TYR A 57 -2.19 14.48 -3.79
C TYR A 57 -2.44 15.36 -2.57
N ARG A 58 -1.79 15.05 -1.48
CA ARG A 58 -1.91 15.79 -0.25
C ARG A 58 -0.79 16.82 -0.10
N GLY A 59 -1.15 18.09 0.10
CA GLY A 59 -0.20 19.12 0.47
C GLY A 59 0.45 18.80 1.83
N GLY A 60 1.77 18.83 1.90
CA GLY A 60 2.52 18.48 3.12
C GLY A 60 2.70 16.99 3.35
N GLY A 61 2.30 16.15 2.42
CA GLY A 61 2.60 14.71 2.47
C GLY A 61 4.02 14.37 2.05
N PRO A 62 4.43 13.11 2.17
CA PRO A 62 5.76 12.67 1.72
C PRO A 62 5.97 12.93 0.24
N ILE A 63 7.14 13.44 -0.13
CA ILE A 63 7.44 13.80 -1.52
C ILE A 63 7.96 12.65 -2.37
N PHE A 64 8.28 11.52 -1.77
CA PHE A 64 8.91 10.40 -2.47
C PHE A 64 7.92 9.41 -3.09
N TYR A 65 6.62 9.54 -2.83
CA TYR A 65 5.61 8.70 -3.49
C TYR A 65 5.28 9.23 -4.88
N LYS A 66 5.20 8.32 -5.84
CA LYS A 66 4.89 8.62 -7.23
C LYS A 66 3.73 7.76 -7.72
N GLU A 67 2.94 8.32 -8.63
CA GLU A 67 1.89 7.57 -9.29
C GLU A 67 2.47 6.59 -10.32
N TYR A 68 2.05 5.34 -10.27
CA TYR A 68 2.37 4.36 -11.29
C TYR A 68 1.50 4.58 -12.53
N LYS A 69 2.15 4.74 -13.67
CA LYS A 69 1.48 4.90 -14.97
C LYS A 69 1.92 3.76 -15.87
N PRO A 70 1.02 2.83 -16.24
CA PRO A 70 1.39 1.59 -16.93
C PRO A 70 2.27 1.76 -18.16
N ASP A 71 2.00 2.79 -18.96
CA ASP A 71 2.73 3.02 -20.23
C ASP A 71 3.95 3.93 -20.09
N GLU A 72 4.12 4.59 -18.94
CA GLU A 72 5.18 5.59 -18.73
C GLU A 72 6.17 5.21 -17.63
N THR A 73 5.75 4.33 -16.72
CA THR A 73 6.55 3.99 -15.55
C THR A 73 7.21 2.64 -15.71
N GLU A 74 8.53 2.62 -15.61
CA GLU A 74 9.30 1.39 -15.58
C GLU A 74 9.82 1.17 -14.16
N LEU A 75 9.39 0.07 -13.53
CA LEU A 75 9.88 -0.34 -12.23
C LEU A 75 10.98 -1.39 -12.39
N LYS A 76 11.94 -1.32 -11.50
CA LYS A 76 13.10 -2.22 -11.48
C LYS A 76 13.40 -2.66 -10.06
N GLU A 77 14.30 -3.62 -9.93
CA GLU A 77 14.81 -4.06 -8.63
C GLU A 77 15.29 -2.86 -7.80
N GLY A 78 14.88 -2.82 -6.54
CA GLY A 78 15.14 -1.71 -5.65
C GLY A 78 14.00 -0.70 -5.52
N ASP A 79 13.03 -0.75 -6.42
CA ASP A 79 11.81 0.05 -6.31
C ASP A 79 10.76 -0.66 -5.44
N VAL A 80 9.79 0.10 -4.98
CA VAL A 80 8.66 -0.42 -4.20
C VAL A 80 7.36 -0.01 -4.87
N LEU A 81 6.43 -0.93 -4.96
CA LEU A 81 5.08 -0.68 -5.47
C LEU A 81 4.05 -0.93 -4.37
N PHE A 82 3.22 0.07 -4.11
CA PHE A 82 2.06 -0.06 -3.24
C PHE A 82 0.83 -0.32 -4.10
N VAL A 83 0.07 -1.34 -3.74
CA VAL A 83 -1.20 -1.66 -4.38
C VAL A 83 -2.29 -1.86 -3.34
N SER A 84 -3.53 -1.69 -3.73
CA SER A 84 -4.66 -1.98 -2.85
C SER A 84 -5.76 -2.74 -3.56
N SER A 85 -6.37 -3.65 -2.83
CA SER A 85 -7.54 -4.38 -3.27
C SER A 85 -8.32 -4.81 -2.03
N VAL A 86 -9.55 -4.38 -1.90
CA VAL A 86 -10.37 -4.73 -0.72
C VAL A 86 -10.51 -6.25 -0.60
N SER A 87 -10.81 -6.93 -1.69
CA SER A 87 -10.98 -8.39 -1.70
C SER A 87 -9.67 -9.18 -1.76
N GLY A 88 -8.57 -8.54 -2.16
CA GLY A 88 -7.33 -9.22 -2.51
C GLY A 88 -7.41 -10.02 -3.82
N ARG A 89 -8.50 -9.85 -4.58
CA ARG A 89 -8.79 -10.65 -5.79
C ARG A 89 -8.98 -9.82 -7.05
N THR A 90 -8.83 -8.50 -6.97
CA THR A 90 -8.97 -7.63 -8.15
C THR A 90 -7.93 -8.03 -9.18
N LYS A 91 -8.39 -8.56 -10.32
CA LYS A 91 -7.49 -9.15 -11.32
C LYS A 91 -6.36 -8.23 -11.75
N ALA A 92 -6.67 -6.98 -12.07
CA ALA A 92 -5.67 -6.01 -12.52
C ALA A 92 -4.59 -5.77 -11.44
N VAL A 93 -4.98 -5.72 -10.17
CA VAL A 93 -4.05 -5.53 -9.05
C VAL A 93 -3.20 -6.77 -8.84
N VAL A 94 -3.82 -7.94 -8.86
CA VAL A 94 -3.12 -9.21 -8.68
C VAL A 94 -2.11 -9.45 -9.80
N ASP A 95 -2.51 -9.22 -11.05
CA ASP A 95 -1.63 -9.39 -12.20
C ASP A 95 -0.44 -8.41 -12.14
N LEU A 96 -0.70 -7.17 -11.79
CA LEU A 96 0.36 -6.17 -11.61
C LEU A 96 1.33 -6.57 -10.49
N ALA A 97 0.82 -7.01 -9.36
CA ALA A 97 1.64 -7.43 -8.23
C ALA A 97 2.55 -8.61 -8.62
N TRP A 98 2.02 -9.61 -9.30
CA TRP A 98 2.80 -10.75 -9.79
C TRP A 98 3.89 -10.32 -10.76
N GLU A 99 3.56 -9.48 -11.74
CA GLU A 99 4.52 -8.95 -12.70
C GLU A 99 5.68 -8.24 -11.99
N MET A 100 5.37 -7.41 -11.01
CA MET A 100 6.39 -6.64 -10.28
C MET A 100 7.27 -7.54 -9.39
N VAL A 101 6.68 -8.52 -8.73
CA VAL A 101 7.45 -9.51 -7.94
C VAL A 101 8.42 -10.26 -8.84
N GLU A 102 8.02 -10.67 -10.02
CA GLU A 102 8.88 -11.33 -11.00
C GLU A 102 10.04 -10.45 -11.46
N ARG A 103 9.86 -9.15 -11.47
CA ARG A 103 10.92 -8.18 -11.80
C ARG A 103 11.85 -7.85 -10.62
N GLY A 104 11.61 -8.41 -9.46
CA GLY A 104 12.40 -8.10 -8.25
C GLY A 104 11.99 -6.82 -7.54
N VAL A 105 10.83 -6.26 -7.88
CA VAL A 105 10.25 -5.10 -7.21
C VAL A 105 9.56 -5.56 -5.93
N ASN A 106 9.78 -4.85 -4.83
CA ASN A 106 9.06 -5.12 -3.59
C ASN A 106 7.64 -4.58 -3.67
N VAL A 107 6.67 -5.42 -3.36
CA VAL A 107 5.25 -5.05 -3.40
C VAL A 107 4.68 -5.00 -1.99
N VAL A 108 4.03 -3.89 -1.66
CA VAL A 108 3.29 -3.73 -0.41
C VAL A 108 1.81 -3.66 -0.78
N ALA A 109 1.02 -4.60 -0.27
CA ALA A 109 -0.39 -4.69 -0.59
C ALA A 109 -1.26 -4.33 0.62
N PHE A 110 -2.29 -3.53 0.36
CA PHE A 110 -3.32 -3.20 1.34
C PHE A 110 -4.58 -3.96 0.96
N THR A 111 -5.01 -4.88 1.81
CA THR A 111 -6.21 -5.68 1.57
C THR A 111 -7.06 -5.75 2.83
N SER A 112 -8.34 -6.09 2.67
CA SER A 112 -9.17 -6.40 3.82
C SER A 112 -8.90 -7.83 4.28
N MET A 113 -8.64 -8.00 5.56
CA MET A 113 -8.41 -9.31 6.16
C MET A 113 -9.59 -10.27 5.99
N GLU A 114 -10.80 -9.74 5.89
CA GLU A 114 -12.02 -10.51 5.71
C GLU A 114 -12.08 -11.22 4.36
N TYR A 115 -11.48 -10.62 3.32
CA TYR A 115 -11.56 -11.11 1.95
C TYR A 115 -10.24 -11.66 1.39
N ALA A 116 -9.13 -11.34 2.02
CA ALA A 116 -7.79 -11.73 1.56
C ALA A 116 -7.46 -13.17 1.98
N VAL A 117 -7.98 -14.11 1.23
CA VAL A 117 -7.80 -15.54 1.50
C VAL A 117 -6.78 -16.14 0.55
#